data_b3c522c3fd1b7e0af3e38367d2d5ccb0
#
_entry.id   b3c522c3fd1b7e0af3e38367d2d5ccb0
#
_cell.length_a   1.000
_cell.length_b   1.000
_cell.length_c   1.000
_cell.angle_alpha   90.00
_cell.angle_beta   90.00
_cell.angle_gamma   90.00
#
_symmetry.space_group_name_H-M   'P 1'
#
loop_
_entity.id
_entity.type
_entity.pdbx_description
1 polymer ?
#
loop_
_entity_poly.entity_id
_entity_poly.type
_entity_poly.pdbx_seq_one_letter_code
_entity_poly.pdbx_strand_id
1 'polypeptide(L)'
;MFSIDPSLSADHQLAHFLSHDMDAFAKPSDGQLGNGVFSLKVANGIIYKDGNAINIDDLLRILLSADYLIQERIVQHPKLSALCSTTLNSIRLQTVMDSEGNVIPFGAGLRMGREGSFVDNWAKGGIFVGINPETGKLRSRGFLKPQYGTSTFCHLDSKITFEDYEIPFYHEAERLAVRLHQYLYRCHSVGWDIAISENGPVFIEANGLWEISLIQAANGGMKKIEKYFNVK
;
A
#
# COMPACT_ATOMS: atom_id res chain seq x y z
N MET A 1 11.24 10.47 -6.76
CA MET A 1 11.67 10.55 -5.34
C MET A 1 12.54 11.79 -5.23
N PHE A 2 12.05 12.82 -4.56
CA PHE A 2 12.84 14.03 -4.31
C PHE A 2 13.77 13.75 -3.13
N SER A 3 15.07 13.87 -3.35
CA SER A 3 16.05 13.88 -2.26
C SER A 3 16.12 15.31 -1.71
N ILE A 4 15.97 15.43 -0.41
CA ILE A 4 16.24 16.69 0.29
C ILE A 4 17.76 16.91 0.23
N ASP A 5 18.19 18.04 -0.32
CA ASP A 5 19.58 18.45 -0.26
C ASP A 5 19.84 19.13 1.11
N PRO A 6 20.57 18.49 2.02
CA PRO A 6 20.80 19.05 3.36
C PRO A 6 21.62 20.35 3.35
N SER A 7 22.23 20.71 2.23
CA SER A 7 22.98 21.97 2.08
C SER A 7 22.09 23.21 1.80
N LEU A 8 20.82 22.97 1.39
CA LEU A 8 19.87 24.02 1.11
C LEU A 8 19.01 24.32 2.36
N SER A 9 18.63 25.57 2.55
CA SER A 9 17.63 25.89 3.58
C SER A 9 16.30 25.24 3.28
N ALA A 10 15.50 24.94 4.31
CA ALA A 10 14.18 24.34 4.16
C ALA A 10 13.28 25.12 3.20
N ASP A 11 13.37 26.47 3.25
CA ASP A 11 12.61 27.38 2.39
C ASP A 11 12.99 27.24 0.91
N HIS A 12 14.28 27.10 0.59
CA HIS A 12 14.75 26.90 -0.79
C HIS A 12 14.35 25.55 -1.33
N GLN A 13 14.42 24.49 -0.52
CA GLN A 13 13.99 23.15 -0.91
C GLN A 13 12.49 23.12 -1.17
N LEU A 14 11.72 23.74 -0.28
CA LEU A 14 10.27 23.79 -0.44
C LEU A 14 9.86 24.69 -1.62
N ALA A 15 10.53 25.82 -1.84
CA ALA A 15 10.27 26.69 -2.99
C ALA A 15 10.56 25.96 -4.31
N HIS A 16 11.65 25.22 -4.38
CA HIS A 16 11.95 24.38 -5.54
C HIS A 16 10.89 23.28 -5.76
N PHE A 17 10.50 22.62 -4.67
CA PHE A 17 9.47 21.58 -4.69
C PHE A 17 8.11 22.12 -5.13
N LEU A 18 7.74 23.33 -4.70
CA LEU A 18 6.48 23.99 -5.03
C LEU A 18 6.49 24.77 -6.35
N SER A 19 7.63 24.82 -7.06
CA SER A 19 7.74 25.49 -8.35
C SER A 19 7.14 24.70 -9.51
N HIS A 20 6.76 23.44 -9.28
CA HIS A 20 6.21 22.57 -10.32
C HIS A 20 4.85 22.02 -9.88
N ASP A 21 3.97 21.83 -10.86
CA ASP A 21 2.71 21.12 -10.62
C ASP A 21 3.00 19.72 -10.10
N MET A 22 2.31 19.32 -9.03
CA MET A 22 2.50 18.03 -8.40
C MET A 22 1.23 17.53 -7.74
N ASP A 23 1.11 16.23 -7.61
CA ASP A 23 0.08 15.55 -6.82
C ASP A 23 0.76 14.51 -5.92
N ALA A 24 0.64 14.68 -4.61
CA ALA A 24 1.38 13.92 -3.62
C ALA A 24 0.56 13.68 -2.35
N PHE A 25 1.11 12.85 -1.48
CA PHE A 25 0.68 12.70 -0.09
C PHE A 25 1.83 13.09 0.85
N ALA A 26 1.51 13.87 1.88
CA ALA A 26 2.40 14.09 2.99
C ALA A 26 2.03 13.14 4.14
N LYS A 27 3.03 12.43 4.67
CA LYS A 27 2.86 11.39 5.72
C LYS A 27 3.85 11.67 6.85
N PRO A 28 3.43 11.70 8.13
CA PRO A 28 4.39 11.72 9.24
C PRO A 28 5.26 10.45 9.18
N SER A 29 6.57 10.59 9.41
CA SER A 29 7.53 9.47 9.35
C SER A 29 7.30 8.42 10.44
N ASP A 30 6.72 8.82 11.58
CA ASP A 30 6.36 8.00 12.73
C ASP A 30 4.85 7.69 12.82
N GLY A 31 4.07 8.13 11.80
CA GLY A 31 2.62 7.96 11.76
C GLY A 31 2.19 6.51 11.56
N GLN A 32 1.14 6.10 12.27
CA GLN A 32 0.53 4.77 12.12
C GLN A 32 -0.93 4.88 11.66
N LEU A 33 -1.42 3.87 10.92
CA LEU A 33 -2.82 3.75 10.50
C LEU A 33 -3.33 4.92 9.64
N GLY A 34 -2.42 5.67 8.99
CA GLY A 34 -2.77 6.83 8.16
C GLY A 34 -3.13 8.09 8.95
N ASN A 35 -2.79 8.16 10.24
CA ASN A 35 -2.96 9.37 11.05
C ASN A 35 -2.00 10.47 10.58
N GLY A 36 -2.53 11.70 10.41
CA GLY A 36 -1.74 12.85 9.97
C GLY A 36 -1.37 12.87 8.48
N VAL A 37 -1.81 11.87 7.70
CA VAL A 37 -1.63 11.84 6.24
C VAL A 37 -2.61 12.82 5.60
N PHE A 38 -2.13 13.63 4.67
CA PHE A 38 -2.97 14.53 3.87
C PHE A 38 -2.53 14.55 2.41
N SER A 39 -3.48 14.86 1.52
CA SER A 39 -3.15 15.10 0.10
C SER A 39 -2.54 16.49 -0.06
N LEU A 40 -1.48 16.57 -0.85
CA LEU A 40 -0.79 17.80 -1.21
C LEU A 40 -0.76 17.91 -2.74
N LYS A 41 -1.37 18.95 -3.26
CA LYS A 41 -1.37 19.21 -4.71
C LYS A 41 -0.88 20.64 -4.97
N VAL A 42 -0.01 20.79 -5.95
CA VAL A 42 0.34 22.08 -6.52
C VAL A 42 -0.19 22.12 -7.95
N ALA A 43 -0.96 23.13 -8.27
CA ALA A 43 -1.50 23.32 -9.61
C ALA A 43 -1.58 24.81 -9.93
N ASN A 44 -0.94 25.22 -11.04
CA ASN A 44 -0.87 26.62 -11.48
C ASN A 44 -0.38 27.58 -10.37
N GLY A 45 0.60 27.13 -9.58
CA GLY A 45 1.18 27.92 -8.47
C GLY A 45 0.30 28.03 -7.22
N ILE A 46 -0.84 27.35 -7.18
CA ILE A 46 -1.71 27.29 -6.01
C ILE A 46 -1.48 25.95 -5.29
N ILE A 47 -1.31 26.03 -3.97
CA ILE A 47 -1.11 24.87 -3.09
C ILE A 47 -2.47 24.45 -2.52
N TYR A 48 -2.75 23.15 -2.57
CA TYR A 48 -3.97 22.57 -2.01
C TYR A 48 -3.60 21.49 -0.99
N LYS A 49 -4.22 21.57 0.19
CA LYS A 49 -4.21 20.52 1.21
C LYS A 49 -5.62 19.95 1.31
N ASP A 50 -5.77 18.63 1.09
CA ASP A 50 -7.07 17.94 1.12
C ASP A 50 -8.14 18.63 0.25
N GLY A 51 -7.70 19.11 -0.92
CA GLY A 51 -8.55 19.82 -1.88
C GLY A 51 -8.82 21.31 -1.56
N ASN A 52 -8.39 21.83 -0.42
CA ASN A 52 -8.57 23.23 -0.03
C ASN A 52 -7.29 24.01 -0.27
N ALA A 53 -7.41 25.21 -0.84
CA ALA A 53 -6.26 26.08 -1.02
C ALA A 53 -5.65 26.48 0.34
N ILE A 54 -4.33 26.41 0.44
CA ILE A 54 -3.56 26.77 1.63
C ILE A 54 -2.39 27.70 1.25
N ASN A 55 -2.05 28.64 2.10
CA ASN A 55 -0.85 29.44 1.88
C ASN A 55 0.42 28.68 2.31
N ILE A 56 1.57 29.13 1.82
CA ILE A 56 2.85 28.47 2.05
C ILE A 56 3.25 28.46 3.54
N ASP A 57 2.96 29.54 4.29
CA ASP A 57 3.34 29.64 5.70
C ASP A 57 2.56 28.65 6.57
N ASP A 58 1.28 28.43 6.28
CA ASP A 58 0.46 27.46 6.98
C ASP A 58 0.88 26.02 6.63
N LEU A 59 1.24 25.76 5.36
CA LEU A 59 1.80 24.47 4.97
C LEU A 59 3.13 24.20 5.69
N LEU A 60 4.03 25.20 5.74
CA LEU A 60 5.30 25.11 6.45
C LEU A 60 5.12 24.79 7.93
N ARG A 61 4.18 25.47 8.62
CA ARG A 61 3.89 25.18 10.03
C ARG A 61 3.47 23.72 10.24
N ILE A 62 2.69 23.16 9.31
CA ILE A 62 2.28 21.74 9.38
C ILE A 62 3.49 20.84 9.17
N LEU A 63 4.26 21.05 8.10
CA LEU A 63 5.40 20.20 7.76
C LEU A 63 6.55 20.27 8.77
N LEU A 64 6.70 21.42 9.47
CA LEU A 64 7.70 21.59 10.52
C LEU A 64 7.23 21.11 11.90
N SER A 65 5.95 20.74 12.05
CA SER A 65 5.43 20.21 13.33
C SER A 65 5.85 18.77 13.61
N ALA A 66 6.29 18.02 12.60
CA ALA A 66 6.79 16.66 12.68
C ALA A 66 7.68 16.36 11.45
N ASP A 67 8.38 15.22 11.47
CA ASP A 67 9.09 14.74 10.30
C ASP A 67 8.09 14.18 9.27
N TYR A 68 7.96 14.85 8.12
CA TYR A 68 7.07 14.44 7.05
C TYR A 68 7.85 13.86 5.86
N LEU A 69 7.33 12.76 5.33
CA LEU A 69 7.70 12.23 4.03
C LEU A 69 6.67 12.68 2.99
N ILE A 70 7.12 13.33 1.92
CA ILE A 70 6.26 13.68 0.79
C ILE A 70 6.47 12.65 -0.32
N GLN A 71 5.40 11.98 -0.68
CA GLN A 71 5.40 10.90 -1.66
C GLN A 71 4.46 11.24 -2.81
N GLU A 72 4.97 11.18 -4.05
CA GLU A 72 4.17 11.36 -5.25
C GLU A 72 2.96 10.41 -5.23
N ARG A 73 1.79 10.90 -5.67
CA ARG A 73 0.59 10.07 -5.81
C ARG A 73 0.82 9.01 -6.87
N ILE A 74 0.62 7.77 -6.49
CA ILE A 74 0.69 6.64 -7.42
C ILE A 74 -0.58 6.63 -8.27
N VAL A 75 -0.41 6.69 -9.59
CA VAL A 75 -1.49 6.44 -10.54
C VAL A 75 -1.62 4.93 -10.69
N GLN A 76 -2.68 4.37 -10.12
CA GLN A 76 -2.87 2.92 -10.16
C GLN A 76 -3.29 2.43 -11.55
N HIS A 77 -2.93 1.21 -11.85
CA HIS A 77 -3.27 0.53 -13.11
C HIS A 77 -4.79 0.52 -13.34
N PRO A 78 -5.29 0.76 -14.59
CA PRO A 78 -6.72 0.83 -14.90
C PRO A 78 -7.54 -0.37 -14.44
N LYS A 79 -7.00 -1.60 -14.51
CA LYS A 79 -7.66 -2.78 -13.97
C LYS A 79 -7.95 -2.67 -12.47
N LEU A 80 -7.03 -2.10 -11.68
CA LEU A 80 -7.27 -1.91 -10.25
C LEU A 80 -8.20 -0.74 -9.98
N SER A 81 -8.09 0.34 -10.77
CA SER A 81 -9.02 1.47 -10.72
C SER A 81 -10.47 1.06 -11.04
N ALA A 82 -10.66 0.07 -11.92
CA ALA A 82 -12.00 -0.46 -12.21
C ALA A 82 -12.66 -1.11 -10.98
N LEU A 83 -11.89 -1.75 -10.10
CA LEU A 83 -12.41 -2.32 -8.86
C LEU A 83 -12.83 -1.22 -7.88
N CYS A 84 -11.94 -0.27 -7.60
CA CYS A 84 -12.21 0.92 -6.81
C CYS A 84 -11.28 2.05 -7.25
N SER A 85 -11.86 3.14 -7.79
CA SER A 85 -11.09 4.27 -8.33
C SER A 85 -10.75 5.32 -7.28
N THR A 86 -11.46 5.34 -6.16
CA THR A 86 -11.29 6.36 -5.11
C THR A 86 -10.16 6.03 -4.15
N THR A 87 -9.70 4.78 -4.12
CA THR A 87 -8.60 4.31 -3.27
C THR A 87 -7.48 3.71 -4.08
N LEU A 88 -6.27 3.78 -3.54
CA LEU A 88 -5.15 2.99 -4.04
C LEU A 88 -5.30 1.55 -3.54
N ASN A 89 -5.74 0.64 -4.43
CA ASN A 89 -5.88 -0.77 -4.10
C ASN A 89 -4.48 -1.41 -4.07
N SER A 90 -4.13 -2.06 -2.98
CA SER A 90 -2.76 -2.56 -2.78
C SER A 90 -2.70 -4.07 -2.59
N ILE A 91 -1.65 -4.68 -3.10
CA ILE A 91 -1.33 -6.07 -2.79
C ILE A 91 -0.68 -6.11 -1.41
N ARG A 92 -1.25 -6.88 -0.49
CA ARG A 92 -0.57 -7.34 0.71
C ARG A 92 0.06 -8.69 0.39
N LEU A 93 1.39 -8.74 0.37
CA LEU A 93 2.17 -9.95 0.11
C LEU A 93 3.08 -10.23 1.28
N GLN A 94 3.15 -11.48 1.73
CA GLN A 94 4.06 -11.89 2.80
C GLN A 94 5.19 -12.75 2.26
N THR A 95 6.39 -12.46 2.74
CA THR A 95 7.58 -13.27 2.54
C THR A 95 8.15 -13.72 3.88
N VAL A 96 8.73 -14.91 3.91
CA VAL A 96 9.41 -15.48 5.07
C VAL A 96 10.81 -15.94 4.66
N MET A 97 11.78 -15.74 5.53
CA MET A 97 13.14 -16.23 5.35
C MET A 97 13.33 -17.49 6.21
N ASP A 98 13.80 -18.57 5.60
CA ASP A 98 14.11 -19.80 6.32
C ASP A 98 15.49 -19.73 7.02
N SER A 99 15.85 -20.78 7.74
CA SER A 99 17.13 -20.87 8.46
C SER A 99 18.36 -20.91 7.56
N GLU A 100 18.18 -21.17 6.27
CA GLU A 100 19.25 -21.20 5.25
C GLU A 100 19.40 -19.86 4.53
N GLY A 101 18.50 -18.89 4.83
CA GLY A 101 18.48 -17.57 4.20
C GLY A 101 17.67 -17.52 2.89
N ASN A 102 16.93 -18.60 2.55
CA ASN A 102 16.05 -18.58 1.38
C ASN A 102 14.78 -17.81 1.71
N VAL A 103 14.37 -16.93 0.82
CA VAL A 103 13.13 -16.16 0.96
C VAL A 103 12.03 -16.80 0.14
N ILE A 104 10.88 -17.04 0.79
CA ILE A 104 9.73 -17.71 0.18
C ILE A 104 8.48 -16.82 0.34
N PRO A 105 7.73 -16.55 -0.74
CA PRO A 105 6.39 -15.96 -0.62
C PRO A 105 5.42 -17.01 -0.08
N PHE A 106 4.57 -16.64 0.89
CA PHE A 106 3.67 -17.62 1.49
C PHE A 106 2.19 -17.23 1.51
N GLY A 107 1.87 -16.01 1.12
CA GLY A 107 0.50 -15.57 0.98
C GLY A 107 0.40 -14.17 0.40
N ALA A 108 -0.60 -13.98 -0.42
CA ALA A 108 -0.91 -12.69 -1.01
C ALA A 108 -2.42 -12.47 -1.13
N GLY A 109 -2.82 -11.21 -1.13
CA GLY A 109 -4.18 -10.79 -1.43
C GLY A 109 -4.23 -9.31 -1.78
N LEU A 110 -5.30 -8.94 -2.47
CA LEU A 110 -5.60 -7.57 -2.83
C LEU A 110 -6.45 -6.92 -1.73
N ARG A 111 -6.01 -5.80 -1.21
CA ARG A 111 -6.81 -4.89 -0.39
C ARG A 111 -7.50 -3.90 -1.32
N MET A 112 -8.78 -3.72 -1.13
CA MET A 112 -9.60 -2.79 -1.89
C MET A 112 -10.39 -1.92 -0.93
N GLY A 113 -10.45 -0.63 -1.24
CA GLY A 113 -11.31 0.29 -0.49
C GLY A 113 -12.76 0.16 -0.90
N ARG A 114 -13.55 1.12 -0.45
CA ARG A 114 -14.96 1.28 -0.76
C ARG A 114 -15.22 2.70 -1.25
N GLU A 115 -16.26 2.90 -2.03
CA GLU A 115 -16.67 4.24 -2.45
C GLU A 115 -16.86 5.15 -1.23
N GLY A 116 -16.32 6.37 -1.32
CA GLY A 116 -16.31 7.32 -0.20
C GLY A 116 -15.17 7.12 0.81
N SER A 117 -14.31 6.09 0.65
CA SER A 117 -13.08 5.93 1.41
C SER A 117 -11.89 6.42 0.61
N PHE A 118 -10.89 6.98 1.29
CA PHE A 118 -9.58 7.33 0.68
C PHE A 118 -8.50 6.29 0.96
N VAL A 119 -8.83 5.23 1.71
CA VAL A 119 -7.88 4.17 2.10
C VAL A 119 -8.50 2.80 1.86
N ASP A 120 -7.66 1.84 1.46
CA ASP A 120 -8.00 0.44 1.25
C ASP A 120 -8.02 -0.38 2.57
N ASN A 121 -8.02 0.30 3.71
CA ASN A 121 -7.85 -0.34 5.01
C ASN A 121 -9.05 -1.23 5.36
N TRP A 122 -8.77 -2.52 5.55
CA TRP A 122 -9.73 -3.54 5.98
C TRP A 122 -10.45 -3.16 7.29
N ALA A 123 -9.74 -2.49 8.20
CA ALA A 123 -10.32 -2.00 9.45
C ALA A 123 -11.39 -0.91 9.26
N LYS A 124 -11.43 -0.27 8.09
CA LYS A 124 -12.40 0.78 7.72
C LYS A 124 -13.44 0.31 6.71
N GLY A 125 -13.68 -1.00 6.62
CA GLY A 125 -14.69 -1.59 5.72
C GLY A 125 -14.18 -1.98 4.35
N GLY A 126 -12.86 -1.95 4.13
CA GLY A 126 -12.24 -2.46 2.92
C GLY A 126 -12.45 -3.97 2.74
N ILE A 127 -12.24 -4.44 1.53
CA ILE A 127 -12.39 -5.84 1.15
C ILE A 127 -10.99 -6.42 0.92
N PHE A 128 -10.76 -7.65 1.40
CA PHE A 128 -9.54 -8.40 1.16
C PHE A 128 -9.84 -9.67 0.38
N VAL A 129 -9.18 -9.87 -0.76
CA VAL A 129 -9.35 -11.05 -1.62
C VAL A 129 -8.00 -11.72 -1.83
N GLY A 130 -7.93 -13.03 -1.58
CA GLY A 130 -6.70 -13.80 -1.82
C GLY A 130 -6.33 -13.83 -3.30
N ILE A 131 -5.03 -13.84 -3.58
CA ILE A 131 -4.49 -14.03 -4.92
C ILE A 131 -4.00 -15.48 -5.04
N ASN A 132 -4.31 -16.14 -6.16
CA ASN A 132 -3.73 -17.43 -6.49
C ASN A 132 -2.27 -17.20 -6.95
N PRO A 133 -1.26 -17.75 -6.25
CA PRO A 133 0.15 -17.50 -6.56
C PRO A 133 0.59 -18.07 -7.91
N GLU A 134 -0.09 -19.10 -8.44
CA GLU A 134 0.27 -19.71 -9.72
C GLU A 134 -0.21 -18.88 -10.91
N THR A 135 -1.37 -18.24 -10.78
CA THR A 135 -2.03 -17.54 -11.89
C THR A 135 -1.99 -16.04 -11.80
N GLY A 136 -1.70 -15.47 -10.61
CA GLY A 136 -1.79 -14.04 -10.35
C GLY A 136 -3.21 -13.48 -10.35
N LYS A 137 -4.22 -14.35 -10.27
CA LYS A 137 -5.64 -13.97 -10.31
C LYS A 137 -6.26 -13.97 -8.92
N LEU A 138 -7.29 -13.16 -8.73
CA LEU A 138 -8.07 -13.17 -7.51
C LEU A 138 -8.81 -14.51 -7.34
N ARG A 139 -8.93 -14.93 -6.08
CA ARG A 139 -9.85 -16.02 -5.69
C ARG A 139 -11.28 -15.50 -5.74
N SER A 140 -12.25 -16.41 -5.77
CA SER A 140 -13.68 -16.06 -5.90
C SER A 140 -14.24 -15.29 -4.70
N ARG A 141 -13.67 -15.46 -3.49
CA ARG A 141 -14.25 -14.95 -2.24
C ARG A 141 -13.40 -13.85 -1.63
N GLY A 142 -14.03 -12.69 -1.42
CA GLY A 142 -13.49 -11.59 -0.66
C GLY A 142 -14.04 -11.55 0.77
N PHE A 143 -13.26 -11.01 1.70
CA PHE A 143 -13.54 -10.98 3.14
C PHE A 143 -13.57 -9.54 3.64
N LEU A 144 -14.52 -9.27 4.53
CA LEU A 144 -14.62 -8.03 5.29
C LEU A 144 -14.35 -8.30 6.76
N LYS A 145 -14.04 -7.27 7.56
CA LYS A 145 -14.13 -7.43 9.02
C LYS A 145 -15.57 -7.70 9.44
N PRO A 146 -15.80 -8.53 10.48
CA PRO A 146 -17.14 -8.97 10.88
C PRO A 146 -18.16 -7.83 11.09
N GLN A 147 -17.73 -6.66 11.56
CA GLN A 147 -18.60 -5.49 11.74
C GLN A 147 -19.11 -4.87 10.44
N TYR A 148 -18.50 -5.18 9.29
CA TYR A 148 -18.88 -4.66 7.96
C TYR A 148 -19.46 -5.75 7.05
N GLY A 149 -19.63 -6.97 7.55
CA GLY A 149 -20.08 -8.13 6.83
C GLY A 149 -19.09 -9.29 6.98
N THR A 150 -19.33 -10.40 6.29
CA THR A 150 -18.45 -11.59 6.40
C THR A 150 -17.65 -11.84 5.14
N SER A 151 -18.32 -11.88 3.99
CA SER A 151 -17.70 -12.16 2.70
C SER A 151 -18.58 -11.74 1.54
N THR A 152 -17.96 -11.59 0.37
CA THR A 152 -18.61 -11.24 -0.90
C THR A 152 -17.87 -11.92 -2.06
N PHE A 153 -18.55 -12.08 -3.21
CA PHE A 153 -17.96 -12.63 -4.43
C PHE A 153 -17.70 -11.58 -5.51
N CYS A 154 -18.05 -10.33 -5.22
CA CYS A 154 -17.79 -9.17 -6.08
C CYS A 154 -17.47 -7.95 -5.22
N HIS A 155 -16.84 -6.95 -5.84
CA HIS A 155 -16.67 -5.65 -5.18
C HIS A 155 -18.04 -5.01 -4.94
N LEU A 156 -18.27 -4.50 -3.72
CA LEU A 156 -19.61 -4.09 -3.28
C LEU A 156 -20.14 -2.83 -4.00
N ASP A 157 -19.25 -2.00 -4.55
CA ASP A 157 -19.63 -0.78 -5.27
C ASP A 157 -19.59 -1.01 -6.78
N SER A 158 -18.45 -1.38 -7.37
CA SER A 158 -18.31 -1.59 -8.83
C SER A 158 -18.99 -2.87 -9.35
N LYS A 159 -19.41 -3.78 -8.48
CA LYS A 159 -20.03 -5.09 -8.82
C LYS A 159 -19.15 -6.04 -9.66
N ILE A 160 -17.89 -5.71 -9.82
CA ILE A 160 -16.94 -6.58 -10.54
C ILE A 160 -16.72 -7.86 -9.73
N THR A 161 -16.90 -9.01 -10.38
CA THR A 161 -16.68 -10.35 -9.80
C THR A 161 -15.18 -10.58 -9.60
N PHE A 162 -14.82 -11.21 -8.49
CA PHE A 162 -13.41 -11.47 -8.15
C PHE A 162 -12.83 -12.67 -8.86
N GLU A 163 -13.65 -13.71 -9.05
CA GLU A 163 -13.19 -14.98 -9.63
C GLU A 163 -12.47 -14.75 -10.95
N ASP A 164 -11.25 -15.25 -11.02
CA ASP A 164 -10.35 -15.14 -12.17
C ASP A 164 -9.98 -13.70 -12.59
N TYR A 165 -10.25 -12.69 -11.75
CA TYR A 165 -9.82 -11.33 -12.04
C TYR A 165 -8.30 -11.22 -11.96
N GLU A 166 -7.68 -10.89 -13.08
CA GLU A 166 -6.23 -10.84 -13.21
C GLU A 166 -5.64 -9.60 -12.53
N ILE A 167 -4.61 -9.79 -11.70
CA ILE A 167 -3.83 -8.71 -11.12
C ILE A 167 -2.59 -8.47 -11.99
N PRO A 168 -2.52 -7.32 -12.66
CA PRO A 168 -1.37 -7.00 -13.50
C PRO A 168 -0.06 -7.03 -12.71
N PHE A 169 1.02 -7.48 -13.35
CA PHE A 169 2.37 -7.49 -12.75
C PHE A 169 2.51 -8.26 -11.43
N TYR A 170 1.55 -9.12 -11.06
CA TYR A 170 1.61 -9.87 -9.78
C TYR A 170 2.91 -10.65 -9.62
N HIS A 171 3.29 -11.44 -10.61
CA HIS A 171 4.52 -12.25 -10.54
C HIS A 171 5.80 -11.42 -10.52
N GLU A 172 5.77 -10.22 -11.10
CA GLU A 172 6.87 -9.28 -11.00
C GLU A 172 6.96 -8.71 -9.59
N ALA A 173 5.84 -8.30 -9.00
CA ALA A 173 5.77 -7.84 -7.62
C ALA A 173 6.27 -8.90 -6.64
N GLU A 174 5.88 -10.17 -6.83
CA GLU A 174 6.32 -11.29 -6.01
C GLU A 174 7.84 -11.50 -6.10
N ARG A 175 8.40 -11.54 -7.32
CA ARG A 175 9.85 -11.69 -7.52
C ARG A 175 10.64 -10.54 -6.89
N LEU A 176 10.16 -9.31 -7.03
CA LEU A 176 10.80 -8.13 -6.44
C LEU A 176 10.72 -8.16 -4.91
N ALA A 177 9.59 -8.57 -4.32
CA ALA A 177 9.43 -8.72 -2.87
C ALA A 177 10.41 -9.73 -2.30
N VAL A 178 10.56 -10.90 -2.96
CA VAL A 178 11.55 -11.93 -2.58
C VAL A 178 12.96 -11.35 -2.63
N ARG A 179 13.32 -10.67 -3.72
CA ARG A 179 14.64 -10.05 -3.88
C ARG A 179 14.91 -8.97 -2.84
N LEU A 180 13.93 -8.09 -2.57
CA LEU A 180 14.07 -7.03 -1.56
C LEU A 180 14.22 -7.59 -0.16
N HIS A 181 13.50 -8.66 0.18
CA HIS A 181 13.60 -9.29 1.50
C HIS A 181 15.01 -9.85 1.77
N GLN A 182 15.73 -10.30 0.77
CA GLN A 182 17.11 -10.78 0.93
C GLN A 182 18.05 -9.71 1.51
N TYR A 183 17.77 -8.43 1.28
CA TYR A 183 18.52 -7.32 1.89
C TYR A 183 18.09 -7.03 3.33
N LEU A 184 16.94 -7.56 3.77
CA LEU A 184 16.40 -7.41 5.12
C LEU A 184 16.68 -8.65 5.99
N TYR A 185 17.91 -9.16 5.95
CA TYR A 185 18.35 -10.43 6.54
C TYR A 185 18.09 -10.57 8.07
N ARG A 186 17.78 -9.46 8.76
CA ARG A 186 17.40 -9.46 10.18
C ARG A 186 15.90 -9.62 10.40
N CYS A 187 15.10 -9.58 9.35
CA CYS A 187 13.66 -9.75 9.41
C CYS A 187 13.30 -11.16 8.96
N HIS A 188 12.79 -12.01 9.85
CA HIS A 188 12.34 -13.35 9.49
C HIS A 188 11.13 -13.34 8.56
N SER A 189 10.27 -12.34 8.68
CA SER A 189 9.10 -12.20 7.81
C SER A 189 8.80 -10.73 7.54
N VAL A 190 8.32 -10.44 6.34
CA VAL A 190 7.95 -9.10 5.91
C VAL A 190 6.58 -9.14 5.25
N GLY A 191 5.71 -8.23 5.66
CA GLY A 191 4.46 -7.91 4.99
C GLY A 191 4.65 -6.69 4.07
N TRP A 192 4.56 -6.90 2.78
CA TRP A 192 4.74 -5.88 1.76
C TRP A 192 3.41 -5.25 1.38
N ASP A 193 3.37 -3.94 1.25
CA ASP A 193 2.28 -3.20 0.64
C ASP A 193 2.75 -2.70 -0.73
N ILE A 194 2.12 -3.20 -1.78
CA ILE A 194 2.55 -2.98 -3.16
C ILE A 194 1.38 -2.44 -3.98
N ALA A 195 1.53 -1.24 -4.53
CA ALA A 195 0.64 -0.72 -5.55
C ALA A 195 1.05 -1.22 -6.93
N ILE A 196 0.10 -1.27 -7.84
CA ILE A 196 0.37 -1.58 -9.24
C ILE A 196 0.03 -0.35 -10.09
N SER A 197 1.04 0.21 -10.72
CA SER A 197 0.91 1.26 -11.72
C SER A 197 0.87 0.68 -13.14
N GLU A 198 0.65 1.51 -14.16
CA GLU A 198 0.77 1.09 -15.57
C GLU A 198 2.19 0.66 -15.94
N ASN A 199 3.20 1.14 -15.21
CA ASN A 199 4.61 0.84 -15.44
C ASN A 199 5.15 -0.30 -14.58
N GLY A 200 4.30 -0.96 -13.78
CA GLY A 200 4.68 -2.07 -12.92
C GLY A 200 4.42 -1.84 -11.42
N PRO A 201 4.98 -2.71 -10.56
CA PRO A 201 4.77 -2.65 -9.12
C PRO A 201 5.55 -1.50 -8.47
N VAL A 202 4.90 -0.82 -7.53
CA VAL A 202 5.47 0.24 -6.69
C VAL A 202 5.36 -0.19 -5.23
N PHE A 203 6.50 -0.38 -4.57
CA PHE A 203 6.57 -0.76 -3.16
C PHE A 203 6.29 0.46 -2.29
N ILE A 204 5.22 0.39 -1.50
CA ILE A 204 4.77 1.48 -0.62
C ILE A 204 5.43 1.36 0.75
N GLU A 205 5.41 0.13 1.32
CA GLU A 205 5.79 -0.11 2.71
C GLU A 205 6.23 -1.56 2.92
N ALA A 206 7.18 -1.74 3.85
CA ALA A 206 7.63 -3.03 4.35
C ALA A 206 7.35 -3.11 5.86
N ASN A 207 6.50 -4.05 6.27
CA ASN A 207 6.05 -4.20 7.64
C ASN A 207 6.69 -5.43 8.30
N GLY A 208 7.49 -5.23 9.35
CA GLY A 208 8.04 -6.33 10.17
C GLY A 208 6.99 -6.93 11.11
N LEU A 209 6.03 -6.12 11.58
CA LEU A 209 4.90 -6.53 12.42
C LEU A 209 3.61 -6.44 11.61
N TRP A 210 3.29 -7.47 10.87
CA TRP A 210 2.12 -7.52 9.98
C TRP A 210 0.98 -8.37 10.56
N GLU A 211 -0.26 -8.01 10.21
CA GLU A 211 -1.45 -8.70 10.69
C GLU A 211 -1.67 -10.02 9.92
N ILE A 212 -1.61 -11.15 10.63
CA ILE A 212 -1.79 -12.49 10.05
C ILE A 212 -3.22 -12.79 9.64
N SER A 213 -4.20 -12.18 10.31
CA SER A 213 -5.63 -12.49 10.13
C SER A 213 -6.13 -12.28 8.70
N LEU A 214 -5.63 -11.24 8.01
CA LEU A 214 -5.93 -10.98 6.59
C LEU A 214 -5.57 -12.15 5.70
N ILE A 215 -4.33 -12.63 5.85
CA ILE A 215 -3.81 -13.73 5.03
C ILE A 215 -4.51 -15.04 5.36
N GLN A 216 -4.78 -15.30 6.65
CA GLN A 216 -5.51 -16.50 7.05
C GLN A 216 -6.94 -16.51 6.53
N ALA A 217 -7.64 -15.37 6.55
CA ALA A 217 -9.00 -15.26 6.04
C ALA A 217 -9.07 -15.65 4.55
N ALA A 218 -8.10 -15.21 3.75
CA ALA A 218 -8.13 -15.40 2.30
C ALA A 218 -7.41 -16.66 1.80
N ASN A 219 -6.37 -17.13 2.51
CA ASN A 219 -5.51 -18.23 2.07
C ASN A 219 -5.61 -19.48 2.96
N GLY A 220 -6.43 -19.43 4.03
CA GLY A 220 -6.61 -20.52 4.97
C GLY A 220 -5.53 -20.58 6.05
N GLY A 221 -5.54 -21.66 6.82
CA GLY A 221 -4.65 -21.83 7.97
C GLY A 221 -3.17 -21.80 7.62
N MET A 222 -2.39 -21.12 8.44
CA MET A 222 -0.97 -20.81 8.20
C MET A 222 -0.02 -21.90 8.76
N LYS A 223 -0.53 -23.07 9.17
CA LYS A 223 0.29 -24.16 9.71
C LYS A 223 1.46 -24.57 8.81
N LYS A 224 1.30 -24.36 7.49
CA LYS A 224 2.35 -24.65 6.51
C LYS A 224 3.65 -23.87 6.71
N ILE A 225 3.56 -22.68 7.33
CA ILE A 225 4.73 -21.82 7.54
C ILE A 225 5.35 -21.99 8.93
N GLU A 226 4.72 -22.74 9.84
CA GLU A 226 5.25 -23.00 11.18
C GLU A 226 6.69 -23.52 11.14
N LYS A 227 7.01 -24.37 10.16
CA LYS A 227 8.36 -24.91 9.95
C LYS A 227 9.44 -23.83 9.66
N TYR A 228 9.06 -22.65 9.18
CA TYR A 228 9.99 -21.55 8.91
C TYR A 228 10.25 -20.67 10.13
N PHE A 229 9.37 -20.72 11.13
CA PHE A 229 9.48 -19.88 12.33
C PHE A 229 10.24 -20.53 13.49
N ASN A 230 10.80 -21.75 13.34
CA ASN A 230 11.59 -22.42 14.37
C ASN A 230 11.13 -22.09 15.81
N VAL A 231 9.86 -22.32 16.09
CA VAL A 231 9.33 -22.20 17.47
C VAL A 231 9.85 -23.44 18.22
N LYS A 232 10.97 -23.26 18.93
CA LYS A 232 11.43 -24.20 19.94
C LYS A 232 10.66 -23.98 21.20
#